data_215bb720fa4a942b7f6cdc6927ba8ea6
#
_entry.id   215bb720fa4a942b7f6cdc6927ba8ea6
#
_cell.length_a   1.000
_cell.length_b   1.000
_cell.length_c   1.000
_cell.angle_alpha   90.00
_cell.angle_beta   90.00
_cell.angle_gamma   90.00
#
_symmetry.space_group_name_H-M   'P 1'
#
loop_
_entity.id
_entity.type
_entity.pdbx_description
1 polymer ?
#
loop_
_entity_poly.entity_id
_entity_poly.type
_entity_poly.pdbx_seq_one_letter_code
_entity_poly.pdbx_strand_id
1 'polypeptide(L)'
;EEGNDGEWILVQFIDTDCPYCWSEGETMSNLYSEWSNSVEFITVTVELSITNHNSDRAEVEAFRDKTSYGTEDNDGDGCNSGRNDCINRPGTVHNWNYIEGSSSIMKSWEVTGTPFLALLKPDGYVAWNQYENPGENIEEAMQRIVGGAQ
;
A
#
# COMPACT_ATOMS: atom_id res chain seq x y z
N GLU A 1 19.71 -1.58 3.90
CA GLU A 1 20.22 -0.29 4.31
C GLU A 1 21.01 -0.38 5.60
N GLU A 2 21.99 0.41 5.71
CA GLU A 2 22.87 0.39 6.87
C GLU A 2 22.62 1.58 7.79
N GLY A 3 22.12 1.30 8.98
CA GLY A 3 22.05 2.25 10.06
C GLY A 3 21.49 3.60 9.66
N ASN A 4 22.30 4.65 9.85
CA ASN A 4 21.87 6.01 9.63
C ASN A 4 21.94 6.46 8.17
N ASP A 5 22.45 5.61 7.29
CA ASP A 5 22.52 5.92 5.87
C ASP A 5 21.23 5.59 5.15
N GLY A 6 20.32 4.89 5.82
CA GLY A 6 19.05 4.52 5.26
C GLY A 6 18.03 5.64 5.26
N GLU A 7 16.95 5.42 4.55
CA GLU A 7 15.83 6.33 4.52
C GLU A 7 14.69 5.78 5.37
N TRP A 8 13.77 6.64 5.73
CA TRP A 8 12.50 6.20 6.27
C TRP A 8 11.76 5.42 5.20
N ILE A 9 11.05 4.38 5.57
CA ILE A 9 10.31 3.55 4.61
C ILE A 9 8.86 3.40 5.09
N LEU A 10 7.93 3.78 4.24
CA LEU A 10 6.52 3.50 4.47
C LEU A 10 6.14 2.26 3.69
N VAL A 11 5.73 1.22 4.40
CA VAL A 11 5.32 -0.05 3.80
C VAL A 11 3.81 -0.18 3.90
N GLN A 12 3.20 -0.48 2.77
CA GLN A 12 1.76 -0.70 2.68
C GLN A 12 1.51 -2.11 2.17
N PHE A 13 0.60 -2.84 2.82
CA PHE A 13 0.10 -4.12 2.33
C PHE A 13 -1.31 -3.91 1.81
N ILE A 14 -1.56 -4.32 0.59
CA ILE A 14 -2.89 -4.20 -0.02
C ILE A 14 -3.30 -5.47 -0.74
N ASP A 15 -4.60 -5.56 -0.97
CA ASP A 15 -5.20 -6.49 -1.92
C ASP A 15 -6.01 -5.62 -2.87
N THR A 16 -5.87 -5.83 -4.17
CA THR A 16 -6.56 -5.01 -5.17
C THR A 16 -8.08 -5.13 -5.11
N ASP A 17 -8.58 -6.16 -4.45
CA ASP A 17 -10.03 -6.34 -4.24
C ASP A 17 -10.57 -5.61 -3.03
N CYS A 18 -9.71 -5.11 -2.19
CA CYS A 18 -10.11 -4.53 -0.92
C CYS A 18 -10.64 -3.11 -1.12
N PRO A 19 -11.91 -2.83 -0.80
CA PRO A 19 -12.45 -1.49 -0.97
C PRO A 19 -11.71 -0.42 -0.16
N TYR A 20 -11.26 -0.79 1.03
CA TYR A 20 -10.48 0.14 1.86
C TYR A 20 -9.10 0.41 1.28
N CYS A 21 -8.52 -0.57 0.58
CA CYS A 21 -7.25 -0.38 -0.12
C CYS A 21 -7.41 0.59 -1.29
N TRP A 22 -8.55 0.53 -1.97
CA TRP A 22 -8.88 1.48 -3.03
C TRP A 22 -8.96 2.91 -2.47
N SER A 23 -9.72 3.09 -1.41
CA SER A 23 -9.87 4.40 -0.75
C SER A 23 -8.52 4.94 -0.28
N GLU A 24 -7.68 4.07 0.26
CA GLU A 24 -6.36 4.46 0.73
C GLU A 24 -5.42 4.89 -0.39
N GLY A 25 -5.75 4.54 -1.64
CA GLY A 25 -4.98 4.96 -2.80
C GLY A 25 -4.83 6.47 -2.90
N GLU A 26 -5.86 7.22 -2.53
CA GLU A 26 -5.78 8.68 -2.49
C GLU A 26 -4.89 9.17 -1.36
N THR A 27 -5.04 8.59 -0.18
CA THR A 27 -4.19 8.92 0.97
C THR A 27 -2.72 8.70 0.63
N MET A 28 -2.41 7.57 0.02
CA MET A 28 -1.03 7.25 -0.37
C MET A 28 -0.49 8.20 -1.42
N SER A 29 -1.32 8.60 -2.38
CA SER A 29 -0.92 9.60 -3.39
C SER A 29 -0.54 10.92 -2.74
N ASN A 30 -1.36 11.36 -1.79
CA ASN A 30 -1.13 12.62 -1.08
C ASN A 30 0.12 12.54 -0.21
N LEU A 31 0.31 11.43 0.49
CA LEU A 31 1.51 11.24 1.30
C LEU A 31 2.77 11.21 0.44
N TYR A 32 2.71 10.55 -0.69
CA TYR A 32 3.86 10.51 -1.59
C TYR A 32 4.21 11.90 -2.12
N SER A 33 3.20 12.67 -2.47
CA SER A 33 3.40 14.06 -2.90
C SER A 33 4.11 14.90 -1.83
N GLU A 34 3.78 14.65 -0.57
CA GLU A 34 4.34 15.42 0.55
C GLU A 34 5.70 14.91 1.02
N TRP A 35 5.89 13.58 1.06
CA TRP A 35 7.01 12.97 1.79
C TRP A 35 8.02 12.24 0.92
N SER A 36 7.83 12.16 -0.40
CA SER A 36 8.69 11.33 -1.26
C SER A 36 10.17 11.73 -1.23
N ASN A 37 10.50 12.96 -0.84
CA ASN A 37 11.89 13.38 -0.72
C ASN A 37 12.57 12.86 0.55
N SER A 38 11.80 12.40 1.52
CA SER A 38 12.32 11.97 2.83
C SER A 38 12.00 10.52 3.15
N VAL A 39 11.03 9.95 2.46
CA VAL A 39 10.50 8.61 2.77
C VAL A 39 10.40 7.81 1.49
N GLU A 40 10.93 6.60 1.51
CA GLU A 40 10.72 5.64 0.45
C GLU A 40 9.38 4.94 0.66
N PHE A 41 8.64 4.75 -0.41
CA PHE A 41 7.34 4.10 -0.36
C PHE A 41 7.43 2.73 -1.02
N ILE A 42 6.86 1.72 -0.38
CA ILE A 42 6.79 0.36 -0.92
C ILE A 42 5.39 -0.17 -0.68
N THR A 43 4.75 -0.67 -1.71
CA THR A 43 3.48 -1.37 -1.58
C THR A 43 3.69 -2.85 -1.85
N VAL A 44 3.23 -3.68 -0.93
CA VAL A 44 3.26 -5.14 -1.05
C VAL A 44 1.84 -5.59 -1.35
N THR A 45 1.65 -6.22 -2.50
CA THR A 45 0.35 -6.76 -2.86
C THR A 45 0.24 -8.19 -2.41
N VAL A 46 -0.88 -8.53 -1.78
CA VAL A 46 -1.12 -9.87 -1.27
C VAL A 46 -2.50 -10.33 -1.73
N GLU A 47 -2.68 -11.64 -1.78
CA GLU A 47 -3.98 -12.23 -2.02
C GLU A 47 -4.50 -12.77 -0.70
N LEU A 48 -5.64 -12.24 -0.28
CA LEU A 48 -6.34 -12.80 0.85
C LEU A 48 -7.03 -14.07 0.38
N SER A 49 -7.26 -15.00 1.29
CA SER A 49 -7.87 -16.30 0.96
C SER A 49 -9.36 -16.15 0.66
N ILE A 50 -9.67 -15.37 -0.36
CA ILE A 50 -11.04 -15.20 -0.83
C ILE A 50 -11.24 -16.13 -2.02
N THR A 51 -12.30 -16.91 -1.97
CA THR A 51 -12.59 -17.86 -3.03
C THR A 51 -12.77 -17.14 -4.37
N ASN A 52 -12.07 -17.62 -5.38
CA ASN A 52 -12.10 -17.11 -6.75
C ASN A 52 -11.44 -15.73 -6.94
N HIS A 53 -10.61 -15.33 -6.00
CA HIS A 53 -9.85 -14.10 -6.17
C HIS A 53 -8.48 -14.42 -6.75
N ASN A 54 -8.14 -13.77 -7.85
CA ASN A 54 -6.84 -13.90 -8.51
C ASN A 54 -6.40 -12.56 -9.05
N SER A 55 -5.71 -11.77 -8.23
CA SER A 55 -5.03 -10.59 -8.74
C SER A 55 -3.83 -11.04 -9.54
N ASP A 56 -3.84 -10.78 -10.83
CA ASP A 56 -2.66 -11.06 -11.63
C ASP A 56 -1.77 -9.80 -11.70
N ARG A 57 -0.61 -9.97 -12.29
CA ARG A 57 0.36 -8.88 -12.41
C ARG A 57 -0.22 -7.68 -13.18
N ALA A 58 -0.98 -7.96 -14.23
CA ALA A 58 -1.57 -6.91 -15.05
C ALA A 58 -2.56 -6.06 -14.24
N GLU A 59 -3.33 -6.70 -13.37
CA GLU A 59 -4.26 -5.99 -12.48
C GLU A 59 -3.50 -5.12 -11.49
N VAL A 60 -2.46 -5.65 -10.88
CA VAL A 60 -1.62 -4.90 -9.92
C VAL A 60 -1.00 -3.68 -10.61
N GLU A 61 -0.47 -3.87 -11.81
CA GLU A 61 0.12 -2.76 -12.57
C GLU A 61 -0.93 -1.70 -12.94
N ALA A 62 -2.11 -2.13 -13.33
CA ALA A 62 -3.20 -1.22 -13.64
C ALA A 62 -3.65 -0.44 -12.40
N PHE A 63 -3.71 -1.10 -11.27
CA PHE A 63 -4.02 -0.44 -10.00
C PHE A 63 -2.97 0.63 -9.65
N ARG A 64 -1.70 0.26 -9.75
CA ARG A 64 -0.58 1.17 -9.47
C ARG A 64 -0.59 2.37 -10.41
N ASP A 65 -0.71 2.11 -11.70
CA ASP A 65 -0.57 3.11 -12.75
C ASP A 65 -1.86 3.85 -13.03
N LYS A 66 -2.94 3.41 -12.42
CA LYS A 66 -4.28 3.97 -12.59
C LYS A 66 -4.69 3.97 -14.07
N THR A 67 -4.52 2.81 -14.69
CA THR A 67 -4.91 2.59 -16.07
C THR A 67 -6.08 1.62 -16.14
N SER A 68 -6.69 1.52 -17.31
CA SER A 68 -7.79 0.59 -17.49
C SER A 68 -7.27 -0.83 -17.48
N TYR A 69 -7.82 -1.66 -16.64
CA TYR A 69 -7.64 -3.10 -16.69
C TYR A 69 -8.73 -3.70 -17.59
N GLY A 70 -9.97 -3.32 -17.33
CA GLY A 70 -11.08 -3.49 -18.28
C GLY A 70 -11.44 -4.92 -18.64
N THR A 71 -10.89 -5.92 -17.97
CA THR A 71 -11.24 -7.29 -18.27
C THR A 71 -12.38 -7.75 -17.39
N GLU A 72 -13.21 -8.61 -17.95
CA GLU A 72 -14.25 -9.23 -17.19
C GLU A 72 -13.77 -10.60 -16.78
N ASP A 73 -13.13 -10.65 -15.63
CA ASP A 73 -12.55 -11.88 -15.11
C ASP A 73 -13.51 -12.65 -14.24
N ASN A 74 -14.73 -12.40 -14.18
CA ASN A 74 -15.77 -13.17 -13.52
C ASN A 74 -15.58 -13.41 -12.02
N ASP A 75 -14.56 -12.88 -11.42
CA ASP A 75 -14.42 -13.01 -9.97
C ASP A 75 -15.24 -11.95 -9.22
N GLY A 76 -15.69 -10.93 -9.95
CA GLY A 76 -16.63 -9.95 -9.41
C GLY A 76 -16.00 -8.91 -8.49
N ASP A 77 -14.72 -8.92 -8.34
CA ASP A 77 -14.00 -8.03 -7.44
C ASP A 77 -12.74 -7.49 -8.11
N GLY A 78 -12.01 -6.65 -7.39
CA GLY A 78 -10.81 -6.03 -7.92
C GLY A 78 -11.06 -5.08 -9.07
N CYS A 79 -10.05 -4.95 -9.91
CA CYS A 79 -10.12 -4.10 -11.09
C CYS A 79 -10.81 -4.85 -12.22
N ASN A 80 -12.07 -4.58 -12.41
CA ASN A 80 -12.77 -5.15 -13.55
C ASN A 80 -13.30 -4.05 -14.47
N SER A 81 -14.44 -4.18 -15.06
CA SER A 81 -14.96 -3.21 -16.01
C SER A 81 -15.81 -2.11 -15.37
N GLY A 82 -16.04 -1.03 -16.10
CA GLY A 82 -16.91 0.06 -15.67
C GLY A 82 -16.32 0.89 -14.55
N ARG A 83 -17.14 1.24 -13.58
CA ARG A 83 -16.69 2.10 -12.48
C ARG A 83 -15.71 1.40 -11.52
N ASN A 84 -15.63 0.08 -11.59
CA ASN A 84 -14.71 -0.70 -10.80
C ASN A 84 -13.38 -0.94 -11.53
N ASP A 85 -13.19 -0.34 -12.69
CA ASP A 85 -11.92 -0.44 -13.40
C ASP A 85 -10.84 0.31 -12.60
N CYS A 86 -9.63 -0.19 -12.62
CA CYS A 86 -8.48 0.39 -11.94
C CYS A 86 -8.23 1.86 -12.31
N ILE A 87 -8.61 2.29 -13.50
CA ILE A 87 -8.47 3.68 -13.91
C ILE A 87 -9.28 4.62 -13.00
N ASN A 88 -10.28 4.09 -12.34
CA ASN A 88 -11.13 4.88 -11.43
C ASN A 88 -10.68 4.82 -9.97
N ARG A 89 -9.57 4.17 -9.69
CA ARG A 89 -9.03 4.14 -8.32
C ARG A 89 -8.79 5.57 -7.82
N PRO A 90 -9.18 5.89 -6.59
CA PRO A 90 -8.95 7.23 -6.05
C PRO A 90 -7.47 7.61 -5.99
N GLY A 91 -7.19 8.89 -6.16
CA GLY A 91 -5.83 9.42 -6.13
C GLY A 91 -5.18 9.42 -7.50
N THR A 92 -3.87 9.62 -7.51
CA THR A 92 -3.07 9.69 -8.72
C THR A 92 -2.25 8.42 -8.92
N VAL A 93 -1.46 8.38 -9.97
CA VAL A 93 -0.53 7.27 -10.23
C VAL A 93 0.41 7.10 -9.03
N HIS A 94 0.68 5.86 -8.67
CA HIS A 94 1.60 5.54 -7.59
C HIS A 94 2.99 5.33 -8.18
N ASN A 95 3.87 6.31 -8.02
CA ASN A 95 5.20 6.31 -8.63
C ASN A 95 6.27 5.68 -7.72
N TRP A 96 5.91 4.62 -7.03
CA TRP A 96 6.85 3.88 -6.18
C TRP A 96 6.74 2.38 -6.45
N ASN A 97 7.64 1.61 -5.85
CA ASN A 97 7.71 0.18 -6.08
C ASN A 97 6.53 -0.58 -5.50
N TYR A 98 5.95 -1.41 -6.32
CA TYR A 98 4.98 -2.42 -5.91
C TYR A 98 5.68 -3.77 -5.97
N ILE A 99 5.54 -4.56 -4.92
CA ILE A 99 6.17 -5.88 -4.78
C ILE A 99 5.06 -6.90 -4.62
N GLU A 100 5.14 -8.00 -5.35
CA GLU A 100 4.22 -9.10 -5.13
C GLU A 100 4.60 -9.82 -3.84
N GLY A 101 3.67 -9.86 -2.91
CA GLY A 101 3.85 -10.54 -1.65
C GLY A 101 3.23 -11.93 -1.65
N SER A 102 3.38 -12.60 -0.53
CA SER A 102 2.84 -13.94 -0.34
C SER A 102 2.21 -14.03 1.05
N SER A 103 1.48 -15.12 1.30
CA SER A 103 0.95 -15.39 2.63
C SER A 103 2.07 -15.53 3.66
N SER A 104 3.26 -15.98 3.23
CA SER A 104 4.42 -16.08 4.10
C SER A 104 4.89 -14.73 4.61
N ILE A 105 4.93 -13.72 3.73
CA ILE A 105 5.36 -12.38 4.12
C ILE A 105 4.34 -11.72 5.03
N MET A 106 3.05 -11.93 4.79
CA MET A 106 2.00 -11.46 5.69
C MET A 106 2.19 -12.05 7.09
N LYS A 107 2.44 -13.35 7.15
CA LYS A 107 2.62 -14.04 8.41
C LYS A 107 3.85 -13.56 9.15
N SER A 108 4.97 -13.38 8.47
CA SER A 108 6.20 -12.93 9.12
C SER A 108 6.11 -11.48 9.61
N TRP A 109 5.26 -10.67 9.00
CA TRP A 109 4.98 -9.31 9.46
C TRP A 109 3.78 -9.22 10.40
N GLU A 110 3.16 -10.36 10.70
CA GLU A 110 1.96 -10.44 11.54
C GLU A 110 0.80 -9.60 11.01
N VAL A 111 0.71 -9.50 9.70
CA VAL A 111 -0.38 -8.79 9.02
C VAL A 111 -1.57 -9.72 8.86
N THR A 112 -2.71 -9.34 9.40
CA THR A 112 -3.91 -10.18 9.39
C THR A 112 -5.00 -9.69 8.45
N GLY A 113 -4.82 -8.54 7.84
CA GLY A 113 -5.78 -7.98 6.91
C GLY A 113 -5.18 -6.82 6.15
N THR A 114 -5.91 -6.31 5.18
CA THR A 114 -5.50 -5.16 4.37
C THR A 114 -6.56 -4.07 4.43
N PRO A 115 -6.17 -2.82 4.24
CA PRO A 115 -4.80 -2.34 4.11
C PRO A 115 -4.06 -2.37 5.44
N PHE A 116 -2.75 -2.50 5.40
CA PHE A 116 -1.91 -2.40 6.58
C PHE A 116 -0.75 -1.46 6.28
N LEU A 117 -0.42 -0.60 7.22
CA LEU A 117 0.66 0.38 7.09
C LEU A 117 1.64 0.26 8.24
N ALA A 118 2.92 0.33 7.91
CA ALA A 118 3.99 0.41 8.88
C ALA A 118 5.05 1.40 8.40
N LEU A 119 5.59 2.17 9.33
CA LEU A 119 6.66 3.12 9.06
C LEU A 119 7.94 2.61 9.71
N LEU A 120 8.99 2.47 8.92
CA LEU A 120 10.29 2.00 9.39
C LEU A 120 11.27 3.15 9.47
N LYS A 121 12.05 3.14 10.55
CA LYS A 121 13.15 4.09 10.73
C LYS A 121 14.30 3.77 9.77
N PRO A 122 15.21 4.73 9.54
CA PRO A 122 16.40 4.46 8.72
C PRO A 122 17.23 3.25 9.16
N ASP A 123 17.16 2.88 10.43
CA ASP A 123 17.86 1.70 10.93
C ASP A 123 17.11 0.38 10.70
N GLY A 124 15.92 0.45 10.11
CA GLY A 124 15.12 -0.73 9.79
C GLY A 124 14.13 -1.16 10.85
N TYR A 125 14.15 -0.54 12.03
CA TYR A 125 13.18 -0.86 13.07
C TYR A 125 11.86 -0.15 12.83
N VAL A 126 10.76 -0.81 13.24
CA VAL A 126 9.42 -0.23 13.11
C VAL A 126 9.25 0.94 14.06
N ALA A 127 8.94 2.12 13.51
CA ALA A 127 8.65 3.30 14.31
C ALA A 127 7.15 3.40 14.62
N TRP A 128 6.32 2.86 13.76
CA TRP A 128 4.87 2.97 13.87
C TRP A 128 4.22 1.88 13.04
N ASN A 129 3.14 1.30 13.55
CA ASN A 129 2.24 0.49 12.73
C ASN A 129 0.80 0.70 13.20
N GLN A 130 -0.14 0.46 12.32
CA GLN A 130 -1.53 0.78 12.62
C GLN A 130 -2.16 -0.11 13.68
N TYR A 131 -1.63 -1.31 13.91
CA TYR A 131 -2.19 -2.19 14.93
C TYR A 131 -1.82 -1.75 16.34
N GLU A 132 -0.61 -1.23 16.51
CA GLU A 132 -0.12 -0.79 17.82
C GLU A 132 -0.47 0.66 18.10
N ASN A 133 -0.90 1.40 17.08
CA ASN A 133 -1.21 2.82 17.19
C ASN A 133 -2.61 3.14 16.66
N PRO A 134 -3.66 2.47 17.17
CA PRO A 134 -4.99 2.58 16.58
C PRO A 134 -5.63 3.96 16.71
N GLY A 135 -5.12 4.79 17.60
CA GLY A 135 -5.65 6.15 17.79
C GLY A 135 -5.00 7.21 16.91
N GLU A 136 -4.07 6.82 16.03
CA GLU A 136 -3.33 7.76 15.21
C GLU A 136 -3.37 7.31 13.75
N ASN A 137 -3.72 8.19 12.84
CA ASN A 137 -3.68 7.85 11.42
C ASN A 137 -2.27 8.07 10.86
N ILE A 138 -2.06 7.61 9.63
CA ILE A 138 -0.73 7.65 9.01
C ILE A 138 -0.26 9.09 8.76
N GLU A 139 -1.16 9.99 8.40
CA GLU A 139 -0.79 11.38 8.17
C GLU A 139 -0.25 12.01 9.44
N GLU A 140 -0.92 11.77 10.56
CA GLU A 140 -0.48 12.25 11.87
C GLU A 140 0.86 11.63 12.27
N ALA A 141 1.01 10.33 12.05
CA ALA A 141 2.25 9.62 12.37
C ALA A 141 3.43 10.16 11.57
N MET A 142 3.25 10.37 10.28
CA MET A 142 4.31 10.92 9.42
C MET A 142 4.74 12.30 9.88
N GLN A 143 3.79 13.16 10.20
CA GLN A 143 4.08 14.50 10.67
C GLN A 143 4.82 14.47 12.02
N ARG A 144 4.38 13.63 12.92
CA ARG A 144 4.98 13.53 14.26
C ARG A 144 6.37 12.90 14.22
N ILE A 145 6.52 11.82 13.46
CA ILE A 145 7.75 11.01 13.48
C ILE A 145 8.77 11.54 12.48
N VAL A 146 8.41 11.58 11.21
CA VAL A 146 9.34 12.02 10.16
C VAL A 146 9.53 13.53 10.19
N GLY A 147 8.44 14.26 10.31
CA GLY A 147 8.48 15.72 10.41
C GLY A 147 9.23 16.19 11.64
N GLY A 148 9.08 15.49 12.76
CA GLY A 148 9.78 15.81 14.00
C GLY A 148 11.26 15.47 13.99
N ALA A 149 11.69 14.58 13.11
CA ALA A 149 13.09 14.16 12.99
C ALA A 149 13.93 15.09 12.11
N GLN A 150 13.30 16.04 11.42
CA GLN A 150 13.98 16.95 10.48
C GLN A 150 14.41 18.29 11.10
#